data_f3389d8d1410f0a99c4db6e100ed6e19
#
_entry.id   f3389d8d1410f0a99c4db6e100ed6e19
#
_cell.length_a   1.000
_cell.length_b   1.000
_cell.length_c   1.000
_cell.angle_alpha   90.00
_cell.angle_beta   90.00
_cell.angle_gamma   90.00
#
_symmetry.space_group_name_H-M   'P 1'
#
loop_
_entity.id
_entity.type
_entity.pdbx_description
1 polymer ?
#
loop_
_entity_poly.entity_id
_entity_poly.type
_entity_poly.pdbx_seq_one_letter_code
_entity_poly.pdbx_strand_id
1 'polypeptide(L)'
;DATNDTVFVVTDTLTPAFVFKSSNLPQIELRERPDMLYQKMLDKYFVNNIVEDANHIYYTVAYQEKTYQLLYDKKTGEGGVLKGGLTNDMDGGISLFPDHITDRGEYVFVLNPALMDEAELAQCNLKEDDNPMIVIGR
;
A
#
# COMPACT_ATOMS: atom_id res chain seq x y z
N ASP A 1 8.35 3.18 10.11
CA ASP A 1 9.76 2.92 9.82
C ASP A 1 9.84 1.82 8.77
N ALA A 2 10.40 2.12 7.59
CA ALA A 2 10.48 1.18 6.47
C ALA A 2 11.31 -0.09 6.76
N THR A 3 12.03 -0.09 7.87
CA THR A 3 12.86 -1.23 8.30
C THR A 3 12.21 -2.07 9.40
N ASN A 4 11.02 -1.69 9.86
CA ASN A 4 10.29 -2.41 10.90
C ASN A 4 9.16 -3.23 10.28
N ASP A 5 9.20 -4.53 10.46
CA ASP A 5 8.19 -5.48 10.01
C ASP A 5 6.98 -5.59 10.95
N THR A 6 7.05 -4.92 12.10
CA THR A 6 6.03 -5.01 13.16
C THR A 6 5.13 -3.77 13.15
N VAL A 7 3.85 -3.99 13.04
CA VAL A 7 2.81 -2.98 13.24
C VAL A 7 2.37 -3.00 14.69
N PHE A 8 2.28 -1.82 15.28
CA PHE A 8 1.90 -1.63 16.68
C PHE A 8 0.57 -0.89 16.79
N VAL A 9 -0.26 -1.31 17.71
CA VAL A 9 -1.36 -0.48 18.21
C VAL A 9 -0.77 0.48 19.24
N VAL A 10 -1.06 1.77 19.06
CA VAL A 10 -0.63 2.85 19.93
C VAL A 10 -1.82 3.24 20.82
N THR A 11 -1.69 2.96 22.11
CA THR A 11 -2.57 3.45 23.17
C THR A 11 -1.68 4.15 24.20
N ASP A 12 -1.88 3.96 25.48
CA ASP A 12 -0.93 4.37 26.51
C ASP A 12 0.38 3.57 26.44
N THR A 13 0.37 2.43 25.75
CA THR A 13 1.51 1.57 25.50
C THR A 13 1.56 1.13 24.03
N LEU A 14 2.74 0.74 23.56
CA LEU A 14 2.94 0.14 22.25
C LEU A 14 2.74 -1.37 22.37
N THR A 15 1.68 -1.88 21.71
CA THR A 15 1.39 -3.32 21.69
C THR A 15 1.54 -3.84 20.26
N PRO A 16 2.36 -4.87 20.00
CA PRO A 16 2.44 -5.47 18.68
C PRO A 16 1.07 -5.98 18.22
N ALA A 17 0.62 -5.57 17.04
CA ALA A 17 -0.61 -6.02 16.41
C ALA A 17 -0.35 -7.19 15.48
N PHE A 18 0.56 -7.02 14.54
CA PHE A 18 0.97 -8.06 13.60
C PHE A 18 2.37 -7.80 13.06
N VAL A 19 2.96 -8.84 12.47
CA VAL A 19 4.30 -8.82 11.90
C VAL A 19 4.22 -9.33 10.46
N PHE A 20 4.77 -8.55 9.53
CA PHE A 20 4.93 -8.99 8.16
C PHE A 20 6.14 -9.91 8.05
N LYS A 21 5.94 -11.12 7.53
CA LYS A 21 7.03 -12.07 7.27
C LYS A 21 6.94 -12.58 5.85
N SER A 22 8.06 -12.54 5.16
CA SER A 22 8.24 -13.27 3.90
C SER A 22 9.15 -14.47 4.15
N SER A 23 8.69 -15.65 3.76
CA SER A 23 9.51 -16.86 3.86
C SER A 23 10.67 -16.91 2.86
N ASN A 24 10.58 -16.15 1.78
CA ASN A 24 11.46 -16.29 0.62
C ASN A 24 12.30 -15.04 0.31
N LEU A 25 11.98 -13.89 0.89
CA LEU A 25 12.69 -12.65 0.63
C LEU A 25 13.35 -12.14 1.91
N PRO A 26 14.62 -11.75 1.86
CA PRO A 26 15.29 -11.16 2.99
C PRO A 26 14.75 -9.75 3.26
N GLN A 27 14.49 -9.46 4.52
CA GLN A 27 14.07 -8.15 4.96
C GLN A 27 15.28 -7.27 5.31
N ILE A 28 15.10 -5.95 5.25
CA ILE A 28 16.12 -5.01 5.69
C ILE A 28 16.24 -5.09 7.21
N GLU A 29 17.47 -5.25 7.71
CA GLU A 29 17.73 -5.20 9.13
C GLU A 29 18.00 -3.77 9.60
N LEU A 30 17.43 -3.39 10.75
CA LEU A 30 17.58 -2.06 11.39
C LEU A 30 19.03 -1.61 11.61
N ARG A 31 19.98 -2.55 11.59
CA ARG A 31 21.42 -2.29 11.85
C ARG A 31 22.20 -1.91 10.60
N GLU A 32 21.57 -1.91 9.44
CA GLU A 32 22.25 -1.59 8.21
C GLU A 32 22.45 -0.07 8.10
N ARG A 33 23.65 0.34 7.68
CA ARG A 33 24.01 1.75 7.61
C ARG A 33 23.13 2.50 6.59
N PRO A 34 22.68 3.72 6.91
CA PRO A 34 21.82 4.50 6.01
C PRO A 34 22.42 4.74 4.61
N ASP A 35 23.74 4.87 4.52
CA ASP A 35 24.48 5.08 3.27
C ASP A 35 24.54 3.85 2.35
N MET A 36 24.32 2.66 2.92
CA MET A 36 24.25 1.40 2.17
C MET A 36 22.80 0.95 1.88
N LEU A 37 21.81 1.65 2.41
CA LEU A 37 20.40 1.29 2.32
C LEU A 37 19.95 1.16 0.86
N TYR A 38 20.30 2.10 -0.01
CA TYR A 38 19.83 2.10 -1.38
C TYR A 38 20.30 0.88 -2.18
N GLN A 39 21.58 0.52 -2.10
CA GLN A 39 22.10 -0.65 -2.80
C GLN A 39 21.59 -1.98 -2.23
N LYS A 40 21.35 -2.01 -0.92
CA LYS A 40 20.82 -3.20 -0.24
C LYS A 40 19.30 -3.34 -0.37
N MET A 41 18.59 -2.25 -0.70
CA MET A 41 17.15 -2.29 -0.95
C MET A 41 16.79 -3.05 -2.23
N LEU A 42 17.70 -3.17 -3.18
CA LEU A 42 17.43 -3.87 -4.44
C LEU A 42 17.11 -5.35 -4.26
N ASP A 43 17.76 -6.00 -3.28
CA ASP A 43 17.61 -7.44 -3.02
C ASP A 43 16.72 -7.75 -1.81
N LYS A 44 16.17 -6.72 -1.17
CA LYS A 44 15.35 -6.84 0.03
C LYS A 44 13.99 -6.18 -0.19
N TYR A 45 13.00 -6.66 0.54
CA TYR A 45 11.69 -6.03 0.52
C TYR A 45 11.51 -5.11 1.73
N PHE A 46 10.65 -4.13 1.58
CA PHE A 46 10.14 -3.34 2.69
C PHE A 46 8.66 -3.03 2.49
N VAL A 47 7.95 -3.01 3.60
CA VAL A 47 6.53 -2.70 3.64
C VAL A 47 6.35 -1.20 3.74
N ASN A 48 5.55 -0.66 2.84
CA ASN A 48 5.19 0.75 2.82
C ASN A 48 3.79 0.93 3.40
N ASN A 49 2.96 1.68 2.71
CA ASN A 49 1.61 1.99 3.11
C ASN A 49 0.85 0.76 3.64
N ILE A 50 0.25 0.90 4.82
CA ILE A 50 -0.56 -0.13 5.46
C ILE A 50 -1.89 0.50 5.82
N VAL A 51 -2.96 -0.08 5.31
CA VAL A 51 -4.32 0.35 5.54
C VAL A 51 -5.13 -0.86 6.00
N GLU A 52 -5.86 -0.71 7.08
CA GLU A 52 -6.54 -1.82 7.75
C GLU A 52 -8.02 -1.51 7.96
N ASP A 53 -8.90 -2.44 7.57
CA ASP A 53 -10.30 -2.47 7.96
C ASP A 53 -10.61 -3.65 8.89
N ALA A 54 -11.88 -3.87 9.19
CA ALA A 54 -12.31 -4.95 10.07
C ALA A 54 -11.94 -6.35 9.54
N ASN A 55 -11.88 -6.51 8.21
CA ASN A 55 -11.73 -7.81 7.54
C ASN A 55 -10.39 -7.96 6.81
N HIS A 56 -9.76 -6.84 6.40
CA HIS A 56 -8.64 -6.86 5.49
C HIS A 56 -7.48 -5.99 5.97
N ILE A 57 -6.30 -6.31 5.48
CA ILE A 57 -5.11 -5.46 5.54
C ILE A 57 -4.65 -5.25 4.09
N TYR A 58 -4.64 -4.00 3.66
CA TYR A 58 -4.07 -3.56 2.39
C TYR A 58 -2.68 -3.02 2.67
N TYR A 59 -1.69 -3.47 1.92
CA TYR A 59 -0.32 -2.99 2.11
C TYR A 59 0.47 -3.03 0.82
N THR A 60 1.45 -2.15 0.70
CA THR A 60 2.37 -2.15 -0.42
C THR A 60 3.72 -2.68 0.00
N VAL A 61 4.34 -3.41 -0.89
CA VAL A 61 5.72 -3.91 -0.73
C VAL A 61 6.56 -3.41 -1.88
N ALA A 62 7.65 -2.73 -1.57
CA ALA A 62 8.66 -2.40 -2.55
C ALA A 62 9.74 -3.49 -2.56
N TYR A 63 10.06 -3.97 -3.76
CA TYR A 63 11.08 -4.98 -4.01
C TYR A 63 11.62 -4.82 -5.43
N GLN A 64 12.95 -4.77 -5.60
CA GLN A 64 13.61 -4.63 -6.89
C GLN A 64 13.03 -3.49 -7.75
N GLU A 65 12.96 -2.30 -7.17
CA GLU A 65 12.42 -1.08 -7.81
C GLU A 65 10.95 -1.16 -8.26
N LYS A 66 10.24 -2.20 -7.84
CA LYS A 66 8.81 -2.37 -8.11
C LYS A 66 8.01 -2.27 -6.83
N THR A 67 6.81 -1.72 -6.96
CA THR A 67 5.82 -1.71 -5.89
C THR A 67 4.75 -2.73 -6.19
N TYR A 68 4.48 -3.58 -5.21
CA TYR A 68 3.42 -4.58 -5.26
C TYR A 68 2.32 -4.17 -4.28
N GLN A 69 1.09 -4.21 -4.75
CA GLN A 69 -0.10 -4.02 -3.93
C GLN A 69 -0.59 -5.37 -3.44
N LEU A 70 -0.78 -5.51 -2.14
CA LEU A 70 -1.15 -6.77 -1.50
C LEU A 70 -2.38 -6.60 -0.64
N LEU A 71 -3.14 -7.69 -0.55
CA LEU A 71 -4.31 -7.83 0.30
C LEU A 71 -4.12 -9.05 1.20
N TYR A 72 -4.44 -8.91 2.47
CA TYR A 72 -4.57 -10.01 3.42
C TYR A 72 -5.99 -10.03 3.99
N ASP A 73 -6.66 -11.16 3.86
CA ASP A 73 -7.99 -11.41 4.44
C ASP A 73 -7.80 -12.01 5.83
N LYS A 74 -8.25 -11.27 6.85
CA LYS A 74 -8.13 -11.67 8.26
C LYS A 74 -9.00 -12.88 8.61
N LYS A 75 -10.08 -13.10 7.88
CA LYS A 75 -11.03 -14.18 8.14
C LYS A 75 -10.52 -15.51 7.62
N THR A 76 -9.96 -15.53 6.43
CA THR A 76 -9.40 -16.74 5.83
C THR A 76 -7.97 -17.00 6.23
N GLY A 77 -7.22 -15.95 6.62
CA GLY A 77 -5.79 -16.01 6.87
C GLY A 77 -4.95 -16.07 5.59
N GLU A 78 -5.56 -15.77 4.45
CA GLU A 78 -4.89 -15.80 3.15
C GLU A 78 -4.51 -14.41 2.68
N GLY A 79 -3.40 -14.31 1.97
CA GLY A 79 -2.91 -13.07 1.39
C GLY A 79 -2.26 -13.27 0.03
N GLY A 80 -2.21 -12.23 -0.75
CA GLY A 80 -1.62 -12.26 -2.08
C GLY A 80 -1.54 -10.91 -2.75
N VAL A 81 -0.98 -10.92 -3.96
CA VAL A 81 -0.90 -9.72 -4.79
C VAL A 81 -2.28 -9.36 -5.31
N LEU A 82 -2.73 -8.15 -5.01
CA LEU A 82 -3.97 -7.58 -5.53
C LEU A 82 -3.69 -7.05 -6.94
N LYS A 83 -3.96 -7.87 -7.94
CA LYS A 83 -3.80 -7.49 -9.33
C LYS A 83 -4.96 -6.60 -9.78
N GLY A 84 -4.63 -5.38 -10.22
CA GLY A 84 -5.61 -4.46 -10.74
C GLY A 84 -6.39 -3.68 -9.66
N GLY A 85 -5.95 -3.67 -8.41
CA GLY A 85 -6.55 -2.87 -7.35
C GLY A 85 -8.00 -3.22 -7.03
N LEU A 86 -8.70 -2.29 -6.39
CA LEU A 86 -10.15 -2.33 -6.18
C LEU A 86 -10.85 -1.72 -7.39
N THR A 87 -11.94 -2.35 -7.81
CA THR A 87 -12.73 -1.83 -8.95
C THR A 87 -13.51 -0.60 -8.52
N ASN A 88 -13.33 0.49 -9.24
CA ASN A 88 -14.18 1.66 -9.15
C ASN A 88 -15.40 1.45 -10.08
N ASP A 89 -16.60 1.36 -9.51
CA ASP A 89 -17.84 1.11 -10.25
C ASP A 89 -18.57 2.41 -10.65
N MET A 90 -18.05 3.57 -10.24
CA MET A 90 -18.74 4.85 -10.49
C MET A 90 -18.47 5.47 -11.86
N ASP A 91 -17.24 5.36 -12.37
CA ASP A 91 -16.82 6.07 -13.60
C ASP A 91 -16.04 5.21 -14.57
N GLY A 92 -16.22 3.91 -14.52
CA GLY A 92 -15.74 2.98 -15.54
C GLY A 92 -14.33 2.48 -15.36
N GLY A 93 -13.76 2.69 -14.15
CA GLY A 93 -12.88 1.64 -13.76
C GLY A 93 -11.41 1.79 -13.82
N ILE A 94 -10.81 2.91 -13.39
CA ILE A 94 -9.42 2.79 -12.96
C ILE A 94 -9.33 1.94 -11.72
N SER A 95 -8.28 1.16 -11.65
CA SER A 95 -7.97 0.36 -10.46
C SER A 95 -7.47 1.26 -9.34
N LEU A 96 -8.08 1.13 -8.18
CA LEU A 96 -7.75 1.92 -7.00
C LEU A 96 -7.12 1.04 -5.92
N PHE A 97 -6.17 1.61 -5.21
CA PHE A 97 -5.62 0.99 -4.00
C PHE A 97 -5.76 1.97 -2.84
N PRO A 98 -6.30 1.57 -1.67
CA PRO A 98 -6.63 2.52 -0.62
C PRO A 98 -5.37 3.13 0.01
N ASP A 99 -5.37 4.45 0.13
CA ASP A 99 -4.35 5.20 0.85
C ASP A 99 -4.70 5.34 2.34
N HIS A 100 -6.00 5.32 2.65
CA HIS A 100 -6.50 5.45 4.01
C HIS A 100 -7.92 4.86 4.12
N ILE A 101 -8.33 4.56 5.36
CA ILE A 101 -9.71 4.21 5.72
C ILE A 101 -10.16 5.15 6.84
N THR A 102 -11.30 5.79 6.65
CA THR A 102 -11.86 6.70 7.66
C THR A 102 -12.42 5.92 8.85
N ASP A 103 -12.64 6.60 9.98
CA ASP A 103 -13.31 6.03 11.16
C ASP A 103 -14.72 5.49 10.87
N ARG A 104 -15.30 5.90 9.73
CA ARG A 104 -16.61 5.40 9.24
C ARG A 104 -16.50 4.19 8.33
N GLY A 105 -15.29 3.70 8.09
CA GLY A 105 -15.02 2.57 7.19
C GLY A 105 -15.07 2.94 5.71
N GLU A 106 -14.90 4.20 5.36
CA GLU A 106 -14.85 4.65 3.97
C GLU A 106 -13.40 4.58 3.47
N TYR A 107 -13.21 4.00 2.30
CA TYR A 107 -11.90 3.96 1.63
C TYR A 107 -11.59 5.32 1.01
N VAL A 108 -10.39 5.79 1.22
CA VAL A 108 -9.86 7.03 0.63
C VAL A 108 -8.75 6.67 -0.33
N PHE A 109 -8.85 7.19 -1.54
CA PHE A 109 -7.87 7.02 -2.60
C PHE A 109 -7.38 8.39 -3.05
N VAL A 110 -6.08 8.52 -3.28
CA VAL A 110 -5.48 9.73 -3.83
C VAL A 110 -5.07 9.47 -5.26
N LEU A 111 -5.76 10.10 -6.21
CA LEU A 111 -5.40 10.09 -7.61
C LEU A 111 -4.47 11.27 -7.88
N ASN A 112 -3.22 10.98 -8.18
CA ASN A 112 -2.25 11.99 -8.57
C ASN A 112 -2.02 11.92 -10.08
N PRO A 113 -2.58 12.86 -10.90
CA PRO A 113 -2.46 12.84 -12.34
C PRO A 113 -1.03 12.79 -12.85
N ALA A 114 -0.09 13.43 -12.15
CA ALA A 114 1.32 13.40 -12.52
C ALA A 114 1.99 12.01 -12.42
N LEU A 115 1.33 11.02 -11.80
CA LEU A 115 1.81 9.64 -11.65
C LEU A 115 0.99 8.63 -12.46
N MET A 116 -0.05 9.09 -13.17
CA MET A 116 -0.94 8.26 -13.98
C MET A 116 -0.40 8.11 -15.40
N ASP A 117 -0.68 6.98 -16.02
CA ASP A 117 -0.37 6.82 -17.44
C ASP A 117 -1.41 7.49 -18.35
N GLU A 118 -1.11 7.59 -19.65
CA GLU A 118 -2.00 8.25 -20.62
C GLU A 118 -3.38 7.61 -20.70
N ALA A 119 -3.49 6.29 -20.54
CA ALA A 119 -4.75 5.57 -20.60
C ALA A 119 -5.61 5.85 -19.36
N GLU A 120 -5.00 5.87 -18.19
CA GLU A 120 -5.65 6.22 -16.92
C GLU A 120 -6.13 7.68 -16.92
N LEU A 121 -5.27 8.61 -17.39
CA LEU A 121 -5.64 10.02 -17.54
C LEU A 121 -6.84 10.21 -18.47
N ALA A 122 -6.83 9.54 -19.64
CA ALA A 122 -7.92 9.61 -20.58
C ALA A 122 -9.23 9.03 -20.02
N GLN A 123 -9.13 7.93 -19.27
CA GLN A 123 -10.28 7.28 -18.63
C GLN A 123 -10.93 8.17 -17.57
N CYS A 124 -10.13 8.90 -16.81
CA CYS A 124 -10.59 9.83 -15.78
C CYS A 124 -10.91 11.23 -16.33
N ASN A 125 -10.70 11.48 -17.62
CA ASN A 125 -10.78 12.80 -18.25
C ASN A 125 -9.92 13.85 -17.52
N LEU A 126 -8.69 13.46 -17.18
CA LEU A 126 -7.70 14.29 -16.49
C LEU A 126 -6.53 14.62 -17.41
N LYS A 127 -5.76 15.63 -16.98
CA LYS A 127 -4.47 15.99 -17.56
C LYS A 127 -3.38 15.83 -16.52
N GLU A 128 -2.15 15.59 -16.97
CA GLU A 128 -0.97 15.39 -16.09
C GLU A 128 -0.73 16.56 -15.12
N ASP A 129 -1.09 17.79 -15.54
CA ASP A 129 -0.94 19.02 -14.76
C ASP A 129 -2.13 19.38 -13.89
N ASP A 130 -3.18 18.54 -13.86
CA ASP A 130 -4.31 18.73 -12.95
C ASP A 130 -3.91 18.46 -11.50
N ASN A 131 -4.65 19.08 -10.57
CA ASN A 131 -4.43 18.84 -9.15
C ASN A 131 -4.79 17.41 -8.75
N PRO A 132 -4.12 16.82 -7.75
CA PRO A 132 -4.53 15.55 -7.17
C PRO A 132 -5.98 15.57 -6.69
N MET A 133 -6.68 14.47 -6.90
CA MET A 133 -8.06 14.27 -6.48
C MET A 133 -8.16 13.25 -5.36
N ILE A 134 -9.13 13.45 -4.48
CA ILE A 134 -9.47 12.48 -3.45
C ILE A 134 -10.78 11.81 -3.86
N VAL A 135 -10.74 10.48 -3.97
CA VAL A 135 -11.91 9.65 -4.20
C VAL A 135 -12.26 8.95 -2.88
N ILE A 136 -13.54 8.96 -2.51
CA ILE A 136 -14.03 8.29 -1.31
C ILE A 136 -15.05 7.25 -1.73
N GLY A 137 -14.82 5.99 -1.34
CA GLY A 137 -15.67 4.85 -1.66
C GLY A 137 -16.12 4.06 -0.40
N ARG A 138 -17.07 3.16 -0.60
CA ARG A 138 -17.56 2.25 0.46
C ARG A 138 -17.60 0.83 -0.06
#